data_2deb04c569b47df395ae87c937551861
#
_entry.id   2deb04c569b47df395ae87c937551861
#
_cell.length_a   1.000
_cell.length_b   1.000
_cell.length_c   1.000
_cell.angle_alpha   90.00
_cell.angle_beta   90.00
_cell.angle_gamma   90.00
#
_symmetry.space_group_name_H-M   'P 1'
#
loop_
_entity.id
_entity.type
_entity.pdbx_description
1 polymer ?
#
loop_
_entity_poly.entity_id
_entity_poly.type
_entity_poly.pdbx_seq_one_letter_code
_entity_poly.pdbx_strand_id
1 'polypeptide(L)'
;MNTSARGKAESGWARAFGEQSQSNFGENLSPTVVFEASVMTRRVEGREIVQTIMGAASRLYESLEFTHRAADGNRSFLEWEARLHGGERVSGITILTSDANGKIASIAIHHRPLPGVIRFSSELRRSLTGKVESDLFYGAPLETSA
;
A
#
# COMPACT_ATOMS: atom_id res chain seq x y z
N MET A 1 11.49 -1.64 23.90
CA MET A 1 11.66 -2.39 22.69
C MET A 1 10.38 -2.99 22.21
N ASN A 2 9.99 -2.62 21.05
CA ASN A 2 8.70 -3.01 20.55
C ASN A 2 8.72 -4.14 19.54
N THR A 3 9.51 -5.16 19.81
CA THR A 3 9.58 -6.30 18.91
C THR A 3 8.21 -6.94 18.72
N SER A 4 7.47 -7.08 19.82
CA SER A 4 6.14 -7.65 19.78
C SER A 4 5.17 -6.76 19.01
N ALA A 5 5.23 -5.45 19.20
CA ALA A 5 4.37 -4.51 18.50
C ALA A 5 4.68 -4.52 16.99
N ARG A 6 5.96 -4.57 16.65
CA ARG A 6 6.36 -4.66 15.25
C ARG A 6 5.87 -5.94 14.61
N GLY A 7 6.03 -7.08 15.29
CA GLY A 7 5.58 -8.35 14.76
C GLY A 7 4.07 -8.38 14.54
N LYS A 8 3.32 -7.75 15.44
CA LYS A 8 1.88 -7.65 15.32
C LYS A 8 1.50 -6.81 14.10
N ALA A 9 2.20 -5.68 13.88
CA ALA A 9 1.94 -4.85 12.72
C ALA A 9 2.23 -5.59 11.42
N GLU A 10 3.35 -6.34 11.36
CA GLU A 10 3.69 -7.11 10.17
C GLU A 10 2.65 -8.17 9.87
N SER A 11 2.23 -8.91 10.89
CA SER A 11 1.25 -9.99 10.71
C SER A 11 -0.10 -9.45 10.27
N GLY A 12 -0.53 -8.34 10.86
CA GLY A 12 -1.79 -7.72 10.49
C GLY A 12 -1.78 -7.21 9.07
N TRP A 13 -0.66 -6.63 8.65
CA TRP A 13 -0.51 -6.12 7.28
C TRP A 13 -0.60 -7.26 6.27
N ALA A 14 0.16 -8.34 6.50
CA ALA A 14 0.17 -9.46 5.57
C ALA A 14 -1.20 -10.12 5.48
N ARG A 15 -1.90 -10.25 6.61
CA ARG A 15 -3.23 -10.85 6.63
C ARG A 15 -4.23 -9.99 5.87
N ALA A 16 -4.15 -8.67 6.02
CA ALA A 16 -5.06 -7.77 5.32
C ALA A 16 -4.91 -7.89 3.80
N PHE A 17 -3.68 -8.07 3.31
CA PHE A 17 -3.49 -8.31 1.89
C PHE A 17 -4.10 -9.64 1.45
N GLY A 18 -3.92 -10.68 2.26
CA GLY A 18 -4.48 -11.99 1.93
C GLY A 18 -5.99 -11.98 1.87
N GLU A 19 -6.63 -11.20 2.72
CA GLU A 19 -8.09 -11.12 2.77
C GLU A 19 -8.66 -10.03 1.87
N GLN A 20 -7.83 -9.15 1.36
CA GLN A 20 -8.22 -8.04 0.48
C GLN A 20 -9.36 -7.21 1.07
N SER A 21 -9.34 -7.05 2.40
CA SER A 21 -10.42 -6.41 3.12
C SER A 21 -10.02 -5.02 3.58
N GLN A 22 -10.76 -4.01 3.13
CA GLN A 22 -10.52 -2.64 3.53
C GLN A 22 -10.56 -2.47 5.05
N SER A 23 -11.52 -3.11 5.71
CA SER A 23 -11.64 -2.97 7.16
C SER A 23 -10.48 -3.64 7.89
N ASN A 24 -9.94 -4.73 7.35
CA ASN A 24 -8.80 -5.38 7.98
C ASN A 24 -7.55 -4.51 7.92
N PHE A 25 -7.38 -3.73 6.85
CA PHE A 25 -6.32 -2.75 6.82
C PHE A 25 -6.55 -1.71 7.91
N GLY A 26 -7.77 -1.20 8.02
CA GLY A 26 -8.08 -0.16 8.99
C GLY A 26 -7.81 -0.58 10.43
N GLU A 27 -8.06 -1.85 10.76
CA GLU A 27 -7.85 -2.33 12.12
C GLU A 27 -6.39 -2.27 12.55
N ASN A 28 -5.47 -2.32 11.61
CA ASN A 28 -4.06 -2.32 11.91
C ASN A 28 -3.42 -0.94 11.88
N LEU A 29 -4.17 0.10 11.51
CA LEU A 29 -3.62 1.43 11.33
C LEU A 29 -3.89 2.32 12.53
N SER A 30 -2.90 3.15 12.86
CA SER A 30 -3.09 4.24 13.81
C SER A 30 -4.10 5.22 13.22
N PRO A 31 -4.90 5.91 14.04
CA PRO A 31 -5.83 6.92 13.51
C PRO A 31 -5.16 8.03 12.71
N THR A 32 -3.89 8.33 13.01
CA THR A 32 -3.15 9.39 12.34
C THR A 32 -2.06 8.85 11.42
N VAL A 33 -2.25 7.64 10.90
CA VAL A 33 -1.26 7.00 10.04
C VAL A 33 -0.92 7.88 8.84
N VAL A 34 0.36 7.89 8.47
CA VAL A 34 0.85 8.62 7.30
C VAL A 34 1.24 7.59 6.24
N PHE A 35 0.86 7.83 5.01
CA PHE A 35 1.13 6.89 3.93
C PHE A 35 1.69 7.61 2.73
N GLU A 36 2.81 7.11 2.21
CA GLU A 36 3.37 7.60 0.96
C GLU A 36 3.82 6.40 0.13
N ALA A 37 3.79 6.54 -1.17
CA ALA A 37 4.11 5.44 -2.06
C ALA A 37 4.54 5.98 -3.42
N SER A 38 5.37 5.20 -4.12
CA SER A 38 5.86 5.58 -5.44
C SER A 38 4.73 5.83 -6.43
N VAL A 39 3.58 5.20 -6.22
CA VAL A 39 2.43 5.31 -7.13
C VAL A 39 1.57 6.53 -6.85
N MET A 40 1.90 7.30 -5.81
CA MET A 40 1.10 8.46 -5.41
C MET A 40 1.90 9.73 -5.64
N THR A 41 1.21 10.84 -5.89
CA THR A 41 1.86 12.11 -6.16
C THR A 41 2.24 12.84 -4.88
N ARG A 42 1.64 12.49 -3.76
CA ARG A 42 1.93 13.09 -2.46
C ARG A 42 1.47 12.13 -1.36
N ARG A 43 1.94 12.36 -0.16
CA ARG A 43 1.51 11.51 0.96
C ARG A 43 0.13 11.91 1.44
N VAL A 44 -0.53 11.01 2.12
CA VAL A 44 -1.83 11.24 2.74
C VAL A 44 -1.75 10.87 4.21
N GLU A 45 -2.67 11.38 4.99
CA GLU A 45 -2.68 11.16 6.42
C GLU A 45 -4.09 10.83 6.88
N GLY A 46 -4.23 9.87 7.77
CA GLY A 46 -5.51 9.47 8.34
C GLY A 46 -5.90 8.05 7.97
N ARG A 47 -6.47 7.37 8.95
CA ARG A 47 -6.83 5.95 8.80
C ARG A 47 -7.82 5.71 7.66
N GLU A 48 -8.82 6.57 7.57
CA GLU A 48 -9.90 6.33 6.62
C GLU A 48 -9.43 6.34 5.17
N ILE A 49 -8.67 7.36 4.79
CA ILE A 49 -8.20 7.44 3.41
C ILE A 49 -7.19 6.33 3.12
N VAL A 50 -6.33 5.99 4.08
CA VAL A 50 -5.32 4.97 3.88
C VAL A 50 -5.97 3.60 3.72
N GLN A 51 -6.96 3.28 4.55
CA GLN A 51 -7.61 1.97 4.41
C GLN A 51 -8.39 1.87 3.10
N THR A 52 -8.94 2.97 2.62
CA THR A 52 -9.65 2.99 1.35
C THR A 52 -8.69 2.69 0.21
N ILE A 53 -7.53 3.35 0.21
CA ILE A 53 -6.52 3.13 -0.82
C ILE A 53 -5.97 1.71 -0.75
N MET A 54 -5.64 1.23 0.44
CA MET A 54 -5.05 -0.09 0.58
C MET A 54 -6.03 -1.20 0.21
N GLY A 55 -7.29 -1.01 0.53
CA GLY A 55 -8.31 -1.96 0.12
C GLY A 55 -8.39 -2.09 -1.38
N ALA A 56 -8.40 -0.95 -2.09
CA ALA A 56 -8.43 -0.95 -3.55
C ALA A 56 -7.15 -1.56 -4.12
N ALA A 57 -6.00 -1.20 -3.55
CA ALA A 57 -4.71 -1.72 -4.02
C ALA A 57 -4.66 -3.24 -3.90
N SER A 58 -5.11 -3.78 -2.77
CA SER A 58 -5.04 -5.22 -2.55
C SER A 58 -5.88 -5.99 -3.56
N ARG A 59 -6.96 -5.39 -4.05
CA ARG A 59 -7.83 -6.06 -5.01
C ARG A 59 -7.32 -5.99 -6.44
N LEU A 60 -6.35 -5.10 -6.72
CA LEU A 60 -5.77 -5.00 -8.05
C LEU A 60 -4.70 -6.05 -8.31
N TYR A 61 -4.19 -6.67 -7.25
CA TYR A 61 -3.19 -7.71 -7.42
C TYR A 61 -3.85 -9.05 -7.73
N GLU A 62 -3.37 -9.70 -8.75
CA GLU A 62 -3.74 -11.09 -9.01
C GLU A 62 -2.98 -11.97 -8.03
N SER A 63 -1.73 -11.63 -7.75
CA SER A 63 -0.91 -12.35 -6.79
C SER A 63 0.06 -11.38 -6.12
N LEU A 64 0.38 -11.64 -4.87
CA LEU A 64 1.37 -10.88 -4.14
C LEU A 64 2.04 -11.81 -3.13
N GLU A 65 3.35 -11.80 -3.13
CA GLU A 65 4.11 -12.64 -2.22
C GLU A 65 5.16 -11.80 -1.51
N PHE A 66 5.25 -11.92 -0.19
CA PHE A 66 6.30 -11.27 0.58
C PHE A 66 7.51 -12.22 0.54
N THR A 67 8.64 -11.73 -0.02
CA THR A 67 9.78 -12.58 -0.29
C THR A 67 10.88 -12.50 0.76
N HIS A 68 11.08 -11.33 1.35
CA HIS A 68 12.12 -11.12 2.34
C HIS A 68 11.66 -10.10 3.36
N ARG A 69 12.20 -10.19 4.55
CA ARG A 69 11.87 -9.21 5.59
C ARG A 69 13.12 -8.90 6.41
N ALA A 70 13.18 -7.69 6.89
CA ALA A 70 14.20 -7.23 7.82
C ALA A 70 13.54 -6.29 8.80
N ALA A 71 14.20 -6.02 9.88
CA ALA A 71 13.64 -5.16 10.91
C ALA A 71 14.72 -4.37 11.61
N ASP A 72 14.37 -3.17 12.05
CA ASP A 72 15.28 -2.33 12.79
C ASP A 72 14.41 -1.52 13.75
N GLY A 73 14.47 -1.86 15.04
CA GLY A 73 13.65 -1.22 16.06
C GLY A 73 12.17 -1.44 15.77
N ASN A 74 11.42 -0.35 15.63
CA ASN A 74 9.99 -0.43 15.35
C ASN A 74 9.69 -0.34 13.85
N ARG A 75 10.70 -0.50 13.00
CA ARG A 75 10.50 -0.46 11.55
C ARG A 75 10.68 -1.85 10.95
N SER A 76 9.76 -2.20 10.06
CA SER A 76 9.80 -3.46 9.33
C SER A 76 9.96 -3.17 7.86
N PHE A 77 10.78 -3.97 7.19
CA PHE A 77 11.06 -3.82 5.76
C PHE A 77 10.63 -5.12 5.10
N LEU A 78 9.57 -5.04 4.31
CA LEU A 78 8.97 -6.22 3.69
C LEU A 78 9.11 -6.13 2.18
N GLU A 79 9.97 -6.96 1.63
CA GLU A 79 10.16 -7.01 0.18
C GLU A 79 9.08 -7.92 -0.41
N TRP A 80 8.53 -7.55 -1.54
CA TRP A 80 7.44 -8.32 -2.13
C TRP A 80 7.48 -8.28 -3.65
N GLU A 81 6.82 -9.27 -4.25
CA GLU A 81 6.65 -9.35 -5.70
C GLU A 81 5.19 -9.61 -5.99
N ALA A 82 4.67 -9.02 -7.05
CA ALA A 82 3.26 -9.12 -7.36
C ALA A 82 3.01 -9.06 -8.87
N ARG A 83 1.81 -9.48 -9.24
CA ARG A 83 1.28 -9.29 -10.58
C ARG A 83 -0.08 -8.65 -10.46
N LEU A 84 -0.33 -7.69 -11.32
CA LEU A 84 -1.66 -7.11 -11.42
C LEU A 84 -2.52 -8.03 -12.28
N HIS A 85 -3.83 -7.89 -12.18
CA HIS A 85 -4.71 -8.57 -13.12
C HIS A 85 -4.35 -8.05 -14.52
N GLY A 86 -4.12 -8.92 -15.43
CA GLY A 86 -3.60 -8.54 -16.73
C GLY A 86 -2.13 -8.89 -16.91
N GLY A 87 -1.46 -9.29 -15.84
CA GLY A 87 -0.12 -9.84 -15.94
C GLY A 87 1.04 -8.88 -15.72
N GLU A 88 0.78 -7.59 -15.57
CA GLU A 88 1.84 -6.62 -15.35
C GLU A 88 2.54 -6.89 -14.03
N ARG A 89 3.87 -6.90 -14.01
CA ARG A 89 4.64 -7.16 -12.80
C ARG A 89 4.92 -5.88 -12.03
N VAL A 90 4.75 -5.96 -10.72
CA VAL A 90 5.10 -4.87 -9.81
C VAL A 90 5.77 -5.49 -8.60
N SER A 91 6.86 -4.93 -8.15
CA SER A 91 7.48 -5.38 -6.93
C SER A 91 7.88 -4.18 -6.10
N GLY A 92 8.31 -4.42 -4.88
CA GLY A 92 8.70 -3.29 -4.05
C GLY A 92 9.11 -3.68 -2.66
N ILE A 93 9.25 -2.64 -1.85
CA ILE A 93 9.57 -2.78 -0.43
C ILE A 93 8.58 -1.90 0.32
N THR A 94 7.90 -2.49 1.29
CA THR A 94 6.99 -1.77 2.18
C THR A 94 7.71 -1.56 3.50
N ILE A 95 7.76 -0.31 3.96
CA ILE A 95 8.37 0.02 5.24
C ILE A 95 7.24 0.41 6.18
N LEU A 96 7.06 -0.37 7.24
CA LEU A 96 6.05 -0.10 8.25
C LEU A 96 6.74 0.40 9.51
N THR A 97 6.23 1.48 10.08
CA THR A 97 6.70 1.95 11.38
C THR A 97 5.55 1.76 12.37
N SER A 98 5.78 0.98 13.42
CA SER A 98 4.74 0.71 14.38
C SER A 98 4.84 1.62 15.60
N ASP A 99 3.71 1.92 16.22
CA ASP A 99 3.70 2.68 17.46
C ASP A 99 3.76 1.71 18.66
N ALA A 100 3.73 2.25 19.86
CA ALA A 100 3.85 1.45 21.07
C ALA A 100 2.72 0.47 21.25
N ASN A 101 1.57 0.70 20.61
CA ASN A 101 0.40 -0.16 20.75
C ASN A 101 0.35 -1.22 19.65
N GLY A 102 1.35 -1.29 18.81
CA GLY A 102 1.37 -2.28 17.73
C GLY A 102 0.57 -1.86 16.52
N LYS A 103 0.13 -0.59 16.46
CA LYS A 103 -0.56 -0.09 15.27
C LYS A 103 0.46 0.50 14.32
N ILE A 104 0.12 0.55 13.05
CA ILE A 104 1.02 1.09 12.03
C ILE A 104 0.87 2.60 12.01
N ALA A 105 1.94 3.31 12.33
CA ALA A 105 1.95 4.76 12.39
C ALA A 105 2.35 5.38 11.06
N SER A 106 3.19 4.70 10.28
CA SER A 106 3.50 5.19 8.95
C SER A 106 3.80 4.03 7.99
N ILE A 107 3.53 4.28 6.73
CA ILE A 107 3.73 3.33 5.66
C ILE A 107 4.47 4.06 4.54
N ALA A 108 5.56 3.48 4.05
CA ALA A 108 6.22 3.96 2.86
C ALA A 108 6.42 2.77 1.94
N ILE A 109 5.95 2.86 0.69
CA ILE A 109 6.09 1.76 -0.24
C ILE A 109 6.85 2.23 -1.47
N HIS A 110 7.96 1.57 -1.77
CA HIS A 110 8.79 1.87 -2.92
C HIS A 110 8.54 0.80 -3.96
N HIS A 111 8.00 1.19 -5.10
CA HIS A 111 7.59 0.26 -6.15
C HIS A 111 8.53 0.31 -7.34
N ARG A 112 8.59 -0.80 -8.08
CA ARG A 112 9.33 -0.89 -9.34
C ARG A 112 8.71 -2.01 -10.20
N PRO A 113 9.01 -2.15 -11.50
CA PRO A 113 9.74 -1.20 -12.34
C PRO A 113 8.81 -0.09 -12.82
N LEU A 114 9.36 0.88 -13.50
CA LEU A 114 8.59 2.03 -13.94
C LEU A 114 7.32 1.70 -14.70
N PRO A 115 7.31 0.80 -15.69
CA PRO A 115 6.05 0.51 -16.38
C PRO A 115 4.97 -0.02 -15.43
N GLY A 116 5.36 -0.88 -14.50
CA GLY A 116 4.43 -1.41 -13.50
C GLY A 116 3.90 -0.32 -12.57
N VAL A 117 4.78 0.59 -12.17
CA VAL A 117 4.39 1.71 -11.31
C VAL A 117 3.34 2.58 -12.00
N ILE A 118 3.57 2.90 -13.26
CA ILE A 118 2.65 3.74 -14.03
C ILE A 118 1.32 3.03 -14.19
N ARG A 119 1.34 1.74 -14.53
CA ARG A 119 0.12 0.97 -14.72
C ARG A 119 -0.66 0.87 -13.41
N PHE A 120 0.01 0.56 -12.32
CA PHE A 120 -0.65 0.40 -11.03
C PHE A 120 -1.27 1.71 -10.57
N SER A 121 -0.52 2.81 -10.71
CA SER A 121 -1.02 4.13 -10.33
C SER A 121 -2.28 4.49 -11.12
N SER A 122 -2.27 4.22 -12.41
CA SER A 122 -3.40 4.48 -13.29
C SER A 122 -4.62 3.65 -12.90
N GLU A 123 -4.41 2.38 -12.55
CA GLU A 123 -5.50 1.51 -12.14
C GLU A 123 -6.07 1.94 -10.79
N LEU A 124 -5.21 2.39 -9.88
CA LEU A 124 -5.67 2.92 -8.59
C LEU A 124 -6.53 4.16 -8.80
N ARG A 125 -6.09 5.03 -9.69
CA ARG A 125 -6.85 6.24 -9.98
C ARG A 125 -8.26 5.88 -10.47
N ARG A 126 -8.36 4.91 -11.36
CA ARG A 126 -9.64 4.46 -11.90
C ARG A 126 -10.50 3.82 -10.82
N SER A 127 -9.90 2.94 -10.02
CA SER A 127 -10.64 2.22 -8.98
C SER A 127 -11.16 3.13 -7.88
N LEU A 128 -10.49 4.24 -7.65
CA LEU A 128 -10.83 5.12 -6.55
C LEU A 128 -11.56 6.39 -6.99
N THR A 129 -12.06 6.41 -8.22
CA THR A 129 -12.83 7.54 -8.75
C THR A 129 -14.00 7.83 -7.83
N GLY A 130 -14.12 9.09 -7.42
CA GLY A 130 -15.19 9.51 -6.52
C GLY A 130 -14.93 9.22 -5.05
N LYS A 131 -13.85 8.51 -4.72
CA LYS A 131 -13.53 8.18 -3.34
C LYS A 131 -12.35 8.96 -2.82
N VAL A 132 -11.39 9.30 -3.68
CA VAL A 132 -10.25 10.14 -3.32
C VAL A 132 -10.02 11.12 -4.46
N GLU A 133 -9.18 12.14 -4.21
CA GLU A 133 -8.89 13.12 -5.25
C GLU A 133 -8.13 12.46 -6.39
N SER A 134 -8.55 12.71 -7.61
CA SER A 134 -7.99 12.00 -8.76
C SER A 134 -6.52 12.34 -9.00
N ASP A 135 -6.07 13.54 -8.60
CA ASP A 135 -4.68 13.91 -8.82
C ASP A 135 -3.73 13.25 -7.83
N LEU A 136 -4.24 12.43 -6.92
CA LEU A 136 -3.41 11.67 -5.99
C LEU A 136 -2.62 10.59 -6.74
N PHE A 137 -3.11 10.15 -7.89
CA PHE A 137 -2.46 9.10 -8.67
C PHE A 137 -2.21 9.56 -10.10
N TYR A 138 -1.25 8.89 -10.77
CA TYR A 138 -0.95 9.18 -12.15
C TYR A 138 -2.12 8.75 -13.03
N GLY A 139 -2.48 9.58 -13.97
CA GLY A 139 -3.45 9.21 -14.98
C GLY A 139 -2.85 9.54 -16.33
N ALA A 140 -2.87 8.59 -17.23
CA ALA A 140 -2.45 8.87 -18.58
C ALA A 140 -3.36 9.98 -19.10
N PRO A 141 -2.84 10.89 -19.91
CA PRO A 141 -3.69 11.89 -20.50
C PRO A 141 -4.79 11.18 -21.24
N LEU A 142 -5.98 11.68 -21.08
CA LEU A 142 -7.04 11.07 -21.74
C LEU A 142 -6.68 11.11 -23.15
N GLU A 143 -6.75 9.95 -23.79
CA GLU A 143 -6.48 9.85 -25.07
C GLU A 143 -7.47 10.55 -25.72
N THR A 144 -7.32 11.60 -26.04
CA THR A 144 -8.34 12.28 -26.63
C THR A 144 -8.32 11.87 -27.94
N SER A 145 -7.81 11.03 -28.29
CA SER A 145 -7.94 10.56 -29.44
C SER A 145 -8.83 11.19 -30.16
N ALA A 146 -8.82 11.95 -29.95
CA ALA A 146 -9.65 12.38 -30.66
C ALA A 146 -9.69 12.24 -31.74
#